data_e8cf2f84efbbe90592e62de7e58c64cd
#
_entry.id   e8cf2f84efbbe90592e62de7e58c64cd
#
_cell.length_a   1.000
_cell.length_b   1.000
_cell.length_c   1.000
_cell.angle_alpha   90.00
_cell.angle_beta   90.00
_cell.angle_gamma   90.00
#
_symmetry.space_group_name_H-M   'P 1'
#
loop_
_entity.id
_entity.type
_entity.pdbx_description
1 polymer ?
#
loop_
_entity_poly.entity_id
_entity_poly.type
_entity_poly.pdbx_seq_one_letter_code
_entity_poly.pdbx_strand_id
1 'polypeptide(L)'
;MALTLLLGVAVAAGIWYYVSKQKKRKARQAEAITAAINDTYGYFDDPPVTTSGVQETLEETGSMLETIDTIRHDFESVAVETPGAVKLGSRPANVRRGVELEAEIEQKEEEMSTTEEFKQYRKEQSALEDRLEVWHEMAEHVFPVFLPQDLRDRHTYVVGKSGSGKTTLLTWLAFQDVLDGQGVAFLTPEAETIEQELLPQIPKRRLEDVIYFNPADEACRVSFNPLHQRAGDDIDRKVEAVFTSLTRLMESGSARINQILRQAVYALVERPDTTLLGIPRLLDRENPQYRKRLVSQLEDERTKQFWKNTYPEFPRNAHIPIVTRLAKFIRPRRVRNVLCRPEAGLDFREIIDSGKILLCNLSDGLLGEAVSGLLGGLVMSELQLAAVGRADVPPQKRRRFYVYLDEFHSFTAHANVSYEKLLSRARKYRLPLTLAHQQTGQLSTDLVREVFGNVSTLVSFLVSRRDANRISRECIRDDRPGRQTLDSEDLVTLDVGNAFAKVGTRAFPIRVTTTLDDFEGDTSVKDRIIADSRRKKPEASTTATDHTEPSQEASAEDIPADPFADLDDPQDLY
;
A
#
# COMPACT_ATOMS: atom_id res chain seq x y z
N MET A 1 -45.61 -36.28 -57.75
CA MET A 1 -45.87 -35.88 -56.35
C MET A 1 -44.99 -36.59 -55.32
N ALA A 2 -44.81 -37.91 -55.37
CA ALA A 2 -43.96 -38.62 -54.37
C ALA A 2 -42.45 -38.21 -54.44
N LEU A 3 -41.89 -37.99 -55.60
CA LEU A 3 -40.48 -37.62 -55.77
C LEU A 3 -40.18 -36.19 -55.24
N THR A 4 -41.13 -35.27 -55.39
CA THR A 4 -40.99 -33.88 -54.90
C THR A 4 -41.11 -33.80 -53.37
N LEU A 5 -41.91 -34.66 -52.78
CA LEU A 5 -42.03 -34.79 -51.32
C LEU A 5 -40.75 -35.41 -50.71
N LEU A 6 -40.17 -36.45 -51.36
CA LEU A 6 -38.93 -37.07 -50.91
C LEU A 6 -37.74 -36.12 -51.01
N LEU A 7 -37.64 -35.30 -52.06
CA LEU A 7 -36.61 -34.25 -52.19
C LEU A 7 -36.79 -33.17 -51.10
N GLY A 8 -38.01 -32.75 -50.83
CA GLY A 8 -38.31 -31.77 -49.77
C GLY A 8 -37.91 -32.26 -48.40
N VAL A 9 -38.20 -33.53 -48.07
CA VAL A 9 -37.81 -34.16 -46.78
C VAL A 9 -36.28 -34.31 -46.69
N ALA A 10 -35.58 -34.68 -47.79
CA ALA A 10 -34.14 -34.81 -47.80
C ALA A 10 -33.46 -33.44 -47.62
N VAL A 11 -33.95 -32.38 -48.28
CA VAL A 11 -33.45 -31.01 -48.12
C VAL A 11 -33.73 -30.51 -46.68
N ALA A 12 -34.90 -30.71 -46.12
CA ALA A 12 -35.23 -30.34 -44.75
C ALA A 12 -34.36 -31.10 -43.74
N ALA A 13 -34.13 -32.40 -43.92
CA ALA A 13 -33.23 -33.19 -43.10
C ALA A 13 -31.75 -32.72 -43.22
N GLY A 14 -31.31 -32.34 -44.41
CA GLY A 14 -29.97 -31.75 -44.63
C GLY A 14 -29.80 -30.40 -43.96
N ILE A 15 -30.82 -29.53 -44.06
CA ILE A 15 -30.83 -28.24 -43.39
C ILE A 15 -30.87 -28.45 -41.86
N TRP A 16 -31.74 -29.35 -41.36
CA TRP A 16 -31.80 -29.66 -39.92
C TRP A 16 -30.48 -30.23 -39.39
N TYR A 17 -29.83 -31.14 -40.14
CA TYR A 17 -28.52 -31.68 -39.79
C TYR A 17 -27.47 -30.59 -39.75
N TYR A 18 -27.42 -29.69 -40.75
CA TYR A 18 -26.49 -28.56 -40.80
C TYR A 18 -26.70 -27.61 -39.63
N VAL A 19 -27.92 -27.18 -39.37
CA VAL A 19 -28.27 -26.31 -38.24
C VAL A 19 -27.89 -26.94 -36.88
N SER A 20 -28.19 -28.26 -36.74
CA SER A 20 -27.84 -29.00 -35.52
C SER A 20 -26.33 -29.10 -35.34
N LYS A 21 -25.57 -29.27 -36.41
CA LYS A 21 -24.09 -29.30 -36.39
C LYS A 21 -23.52 -27.92 -35.99
N GLN A 22 -24.05 -26.85 -36.55
CA GLN A 22 -23.65 -25.49 -36.20
C GLN A 22 -23.92 -25.15 -34.75
N LYS A 23 -25.12 -25.48 -34.21
CA LYS A 23 -25.43 -25.29 -32.80
C LYS A 23 -24.47 -26.03 -31.85
N LYS A 24 -24.10 -27.28 -32.21
CA LYS A 24 -23.13 -28.07 -31.44
C LYS A 24 -21.75 -27.46 -31.50
N ARG A 25 -21.32 -26.92 -32.64
CA ARG A 25 -20.03 -26.21 -32.77
C ARG A 25 -20.00 -24.95 -31.88
N LYS A 26 -21.02 -24.09 -31.98
CA LYS A 26 -21.13 -22.89 -31.15
C LYS A 26 -21.12 -23.20 -29.64
N ALA A 27 -21.83 -24.25 -29.21
CA ALA A 27 -21.81 -24.66 -27.80
C ALA A 27 -20.40 -25.08 -27.35
N ARG A 28 -19.65 -25.85 -28.14
CA ARG A 28 -18.27 -26.24 -27.84
C ARG A 28 -17.32 -25.02 -27.81
N GLN A 29 -17.48 -24.09 -28.75
CA GLN A 29 -16.71 -22.84 -28.76
C GLN A 29 -17.00 -22.01 -27.51
N ALA A 30 -18.26 -21.88 -27.08
CA ALA A 30 -18.61 -21.19 -25.86
C ALA A 30 -17.99 -21.85 -24.62
N GLU A 31 -17.99 -23.19 -24.53
CA GLU A 31 -17.30 -23.92 -23.46
C GLU A 31 -15.80 -23.65 -23.48
N ALA A 32 -15.16 -23.65 -24.65
CA ALA A 32 -13.73 -23.39 -24.80
C ALA A 32 -13.36 -21.94 -24.45
N ILE A 33 -14.13 -20.95 -24.90
CA ILE A 33 -13.95 -19.53 -24.54
C ILE A 33 -14.09 -19.36 -23.02
N THR A 34 -15.15 -19.94 -22.42
CA THR A 34 -15.36 -19.90 -20.97
C THR A 34 -14.16 -20.46 -20.21
N ALA A 35 -13.65 -21.61 -20.63
CA ALA A 35 -12.50 -22.24 -20.00
C ALA A 35 -11.24 -21.36 -20.13
N ALA A 36 -10.98 -20.78 -21.31
CA ALA A 36 -9.83 -19.95 -21.58
C ALA A 36 -9.85 -18.64 -20.75
N ILE A 37 -10.99 -17.96 -20.69
CA ILE A 37 -11.15 -16.74 -19.91
C ILE A 37 -11.03 -17.04 -18.41
N ASN A 38 -11.72 -18.06 -17.93
CA ASN A 38 -11.67 -18.44 -16.51
C ASN A 38 -10.27 -18.90 -16.09
N ASP A 39 -9.49 -19.56 -16.97
CA ASP A 39 -8.11 -19.90 -16.69
C ASP A 39 -7.20 -18.66 -16.66
N THR A 40 -7.44 -17.68 -17.55
CA THR A 40 -6.73 -16.40 -17.53
C THR A 40 -6.96 -15.63 -16.22
N TYR A 41 -8.18 -15.67 -15.70
CA TYR A 41 -8.57 -15.00 -14.44
C TYR A 41 -8.66 -15.94 -13.23
N GLY A 42 -8.06 -17.12 -13.28
CA GLY A 42 -8.18 -18.16 -12.24
C GLY A 42 -7.63 -17.81 -10.86
N TYR A 43 -7.23 -16.55 -10.62
CA TYR A 43 -6.89 -16.03 -9.30
C TYR A 43 -8.07 -15.39 -8.55
N PHE A 44 -9.26 -15.30 -9.19
CA PHE A 44 -10.50 -14.96 -8.52
C PHE A 44 -11.12 -16.21 -7.86
N ASP A 45 -11.80 -16.03 -6.73
CA ASP A 45 -12.48 -17.12 -6.03
C ASP A 45 -13.67 -17.67 -6.84
N ASP A 46 -14.42 -16.77 -7.52
CA ASP A 46 -15.51 -17.12 -8.41
C ASP A 46 -15.08 -16.97 -9.89
N PRO A 47 -15.53 -17.90 -10.78
CA PRO A 47 -15.23 -17.80 -12.20
C PRO A 47 -15.87 -16.52 -12.79
N PRO A 48 -15.09 -15.68 -13.51
CA PRO A 48 -15.59 -14.40 -14.00
C PRO A 48 -16.68 -14.51 -15.07
N VAL A 49 -16.76 -15.64 -15.78
CA VAL A 49 -17.77 -15.86 -16.83
C VAL A 49 -18.40 -17.24 -16.75
N THR A 50 -19.65 -17.36 -17.19
CA THR A 50 -20.39 -18.62 -17.29
C THR A 50 -20.54 -19.04 -18.75
N THR A 51 -20.58 -20.34 -19.00
CA THR A 51 -20.77 -20.89 -20.34
C THR A 51 -22.06 -20.40 -21.01
N SER A 52 -23.13 -20.21 -20.24
CA SER A 52 -24.41 -19.70 -20.78
C SER A 52 -24.28 -18.24 -21.25
N GLY A 53 -23.60 -17.38 -20.47
CA GLY A 53 -23.34 -16.00 -20.86
C GLY A 53 -22.45 -15.90 -22.11
N VAL A 54 -21.39 -16.68 -22.17
CA VAL A 54 -20.51 -16.75 -23.34
C VAL A 54 -21.27 -17.24 -24.57
N GLN A 55 -22.15 -18.25 -24.42
CA GLN A 55 -22.97 -18.76 -25.53
C GLN A 55 -23.95 -17.71 -26.07
N GLU A 56 -24.58 -16.95 -25.17
CA GLU A 56 -25.49 -15.84 -25.53
C GLU A 56 -24.74 -14.78 -26.33
N THR A 57 -23.60 -14.31 -25.86
CA THR A 57 -22.76 -13.34 -26.56
C THR A 57 -22.27 -13.86 -27.90
N LEU A 58 -21.88 -15.15 -28.00
CA LEU A 58 -21.45 -15.77 -29.27
C LEU A 58 -22.62 -15.90 -30.26
N GLU A 59 -23.84 -16.08 -29.82
CA GLU A 59 -25.04 -16.08 -30.66
C GLU A 59 -25.34 -14.67 -31.19
N GLU A 60 -25.14 -13.64 -30.40
CA GLU A 60 -25.34 -12.22 -30.75
C GLU A 60 -24.26 -11.71 -31.74
N THR A 61 -23.00 -11.87 -31.39
CA THR A 61 -21.89 -11.37 -32.20
C THR A 61 -21.65 -12.21 -33.47
N GLY A 62 -21.91 -13.51 -33.40
CA GLY A 62 -21.67 -14.45 -34.49
C GLY A 62 -20.19 -14.77 -34.77
N SER A 63 -19.27 -14.09 -34.08
CA SER A 63 -17.82 -14.19 -34.24
C SER A 63 -17.15 -14.50 -32.90
N MET A 64 -16.18 -15.40 -32.90
CA MET A 64 -15.40 -15.76 -31.73
C MET A 64 -14.55 -14.59 -31.23
N LEU A 65 -13.90 -13.87 -32.16
CA LEU A 65 -13.09 -12.68 -31.86
C LEU A 65 -13.92 -11.59 -31.20
N GLU A 66 -15.07 -11.22 -31.78
CA GLU A 66 -15.96 -10.21 -31.22
C GLU A 66 -16.54 -10.64 -29.85
N THR A 67 -16.78 -11.95 -29.68
CA THR A 67 -17.22 -12.50 -28.40
C THR A 67 -16.18 -12.31 -27.31
N ILE A 68 -14.92 -12.64 -27.60
CA ILE A 68 -13.79 -12.48 -26.67
C ILE A 68 -13.61 -11.00 -26.31
N ASP A 69 -13.65 -10.09 -27.28
CA ASP A 69 -13.52 -8.66 -27.05
C ASP A 69 -14.69 -8.08 -26.24
N THR A 70 -15.93 -8.51 -26.52
CA THR A 70 -17.11 -8.08 -25.78
C THR A 70 -17.02 -8.52 -24.32
N ILE A 71 -16.74 -9.81 -24.08
CA ILE A 71 -16.61 -10.35 -22.71
C ILE A 71 -15.45 -9.68 -21.95
N ARG A 72 -14.33 -9.42 -22.62
CA ARG A 72 -13.19 -8.70 -22.05
C ARG A 72 -13.59 -7.29 -21.61
N HIS A 73 -14.32 -6.57 -22.45
CA HIS A 73 -14.80 -5.23 -22.17
C HIS A 73 -15.84 -5.21 -21.03
N ASP A 74 -16.79 -6.14 -21.05
CA ASP A 74 -17.80 -6.29 -20.00
C ASP A 74 -17.13 -6.63 -18.66
N PHE A 75 -16.16 -7.54 -18.67
CA PHE A 75 -15.41 -7.89 -17.46
C PHE A 75 -14.62 -6.68 -16.93
N GLU A 76 -13.98 -5.89 -17.80
CA GLU A 76 -13.29 -4.66 -17.40
C GLU A 76 -14.27 -3.67 -16.76
N SER A 77 -15.44 -3.48 -17.34
CA SER A 77 -16.49 -2.60 -16.81
C SER A 77 -16.99 -3.05 -15.44
N VAL A 78 -17.31 -4.33 -15.29
CA VAL A 78 -17.77 -4.91 -14.00
C VAL A 78 -16.67 -4.85 -12.95
N ALA A 79 -15.41 -5.13 -13.31
CA ALA A 79 -14.29 -5.09 -12.38
C ALA A 79 -14.00 -3.66 -11.91
N VAL A 80 -14.14 -2.66 -12.79
CA VAL A 80 -14.02 -1.23 -12.43
C VAL A 80 -15.14 -0.80 -11.48
N GLU A 81 -16.35 -1.34 -11.65
CA GLU A 81 -17.50 -1.05 -10.78
C GLU A 81 -17.45 -1.83 -9.45
N THR A 82 -16.61 -2.86 -9.34
CA THR A 82 -16.49 -3.66 -8.11
C THR A 82 -15.78 -2.85 -7.01
N PRO A 83 -16.44 -2.56 -5.88
CA PRO A 83 -15.86 -1.73 -4.83
C PRO A 83 -14.53 -2.27 -4.31
N GLY A 84 -13.50 -1.44 -4.32
CA GLY A 84 -12.18 -1.77 -3.81
C GLY A 84 -11.32 -2.68 -4.69
N ALA A 85 -11.77 -3.08 -5.87
CA ALA A 85 -10.92 -3.68 -6.90
C ALA A 85 -10.11 -2.57 -7.60
N VAL A 86 -8.84 -2.86 -7.93
CA VAL A 86 -7.97 -1.92 -8.66
C VAL A 86 -7.33 -2.61 -9.84
N LYS A 87 -7.15 -1.88 -10.93
CA LYS A 87 -6.44 -2.36 -12.13
C LYS A 87 -4.93 -2.32 -11.86
N LEU A 88 -4.30 -3.49 -11.87
CA LEU A 88 -2.86 -3.64 -11.67
C LEU A 88 -2.07 -3.40 -12.97
N GLY A 89 -2.65 -3.74 -14.09
CA GLY A 89 -2.01 -3.69 -15.41
C GLY A 89 -2.74 -4.56 -16.41
N SER A 90 -2.03 -5.05 -17.41
CA SER A 90 -2.55 -5.96 -18.42
C SER A 90 -1.61 -7.16 -18.61
N ARG A 91 -2.12 -8.28 -19.06
CA ARG A 91 -1.35 -9.48 -19.38
C ARG A 91 -1.83 -10.15 -20.67
N PRO A 92 -0.96 -10.88 -21.40
CA PRO A 92 -1.42 -11.78 -22.44
C PRO A 92 -2.27 -12.90 -21.83
N ALA A 93 -3.11 -13.54 -22.65
CA ALA A 93 -3.85 -14.73 -22.24
C ALA A 93 -2.91 -15.83 -21.71
N ASN A 94 -3.43 -16.68 -20.84
CA ASN A 94 -2.70 -17.86 -20.41
C ASN A 94 -2.68 -18.91 -21.54
N VAL A 95 -1.57 -18.96 -22.28
CA VAL A 95 -1.39 -19.87 -23.42
C VAL A 95 -1.04 -21.31 -23.05
N ARG A 96 -0.83 -21.58 -21.75
CA ARG A 96 -0.42 -22.90 -21.25
C ARG A 96 -1.33 -24.01 -21.72
N ARG A 97 -2.66 -23.81 -21.60
CA ARG A 97 -3.63 -24.82 -21.97
C ARG A 97 -3.71 -25.07 -23.49
N GLY A 98 -3.45 -24.04 -24.28
CA GLY A 98 -3.33 -24.18 -25.76
C GLY A 98 -2.20 -25.11 -26.12
N VAL A 99 -1.00 -24.92 -25.57
CA VAL A 99 0.17 -25.79 -25.83
C VAL A 99 -0.05 -27.21 -25.28
N GLU A 100 -0.73 -27.36 -24.12
CA GLU A 100 -1.11 -28.70 -23.62
C GLU A 100 -2.08 -29.41 -24.59
N LEU A 101 -3.01 -28.68 -25.20
CA LEU A 101 -3.94 -29.22 -26.20
C LEU A 101 -3.24 -29.64 -27.48
N GLU A 102 -2.28 -28.84 -27.97
CA GLU A 102 -1.44 -29.22 -29.12
C GLU A 102 -0.72 -30.53 -28.86
N ALA A 103 -0.06 -30.65 -27.69
CA ALA A 103 0.63 -31.88 -27.30
C ALA A 103 -0.34 -33.08 -27.12
N GLU A 104 -1.57 -32.85 -26.63
CA GLU A 104 -2.60 -33.90 -26.48
C GLU A 104 -3.06 -34.41 -27.88
N ILE A 105 -3.20 -33.51 -28.84
CA ILE A 105 -3.56 -33.86 -30.22
C ILE A 105 -2.43 -34.69 -30.85
N GLU A 106 -1.19 -34.22 -30.76
CA GLU A 106 -0.01 -34.86 -31.32
C GLU A 106 0.22 -36.28 -30.73
N GLN A 107 0.12 -36.41 -29.40
CA GLN A 107 0.23 -37.69 -28.74
C GLN A 107 -0.86 -38.67 -29.16
N LYS A 108 -2.12 -38.23 -29.26
CA LYS A 108 -3.23 -39.09 -29.73
C LYS A 108 -3.08 -39.53 -31.16
N GLU A 109 -2.50 -38.71 -32.03
CA GLU A 109 -2.19 -39.09 -33.43
C GLU A 109 -1.08 -40.16 -33.51
N GLU A 110 -0.05 -40.05 -32.65
CA GLU A 110 1.05 -41.03 -32.61
C GLU A 110 0.62 -42.38 -32.03
N GLU A 111 -0.27 -42.41 -31.04
CA GLU A 111 -0.72 -43.62 -30.36
C GLU A 111 -1.70 -44.47 -31.15
N MET A 112 -2.29 -43.93 -32.23
CA MET A 112 -3.31 -44.65 -33.04
C MET A 112 -2.71 -45.75 -33.93
N SER A 113 -3.00 -46.98 -33.55
CA SER A 113 -2.52 -48.17 -34.28
C SER A 113 -3.62 -48.94 -35.05
N THR A 114 -4.90 -48.67 -34.80
CA THR A 114 -6.02 -49.39 -35.38
C THR A 114 -7.04 -48.50 -36.09
N THR A 115 -7.76 -49.04 -37.06
CA THR A 115 -8.80 -48.34 -37.85
C THR A 115 -10.00 -47.90 -36.94
N GLU A 116 -10.27 -48.62 -35.88
CA GLU A 116 -11.38 -48.32 -34.97
C GLU A 116 -11.01 -47.17 -34.04
N GLU A 117 -9.80 -47.11 -33.52
CA GLU A 117 -9.25 -45.99 -32.75
C GLU A 117 -9.25 -44.72 -33.58
N PHE A 118 -8.87 -44.80 -34.84
CA PHE A 118 -8.89 -43.68 -35.77
C PHE A 118 -10.31 -43.15 -36.03
N LYS A 119 -11.34 -44.01 -36.08
CA LYS A 119 -12.73 -43.58 -36.20
C LYS A 119 -13.26 -42.89 -34.93
N GLN A 120 -12.85 -43.36 -33.76
CA GLN A 120 -13.21 -42.75 -32.48
C GLN A 120 -12.52 -41.39 -32.32
N TYR A 121 -11.23 -41.32 -32.63
CA TYR A 121 -10.47 -40.07 -32.60
C TYR A 121 -11.09 -39.00 -33.50
N ARG A 122 -11.49 -39.32 -34.73
CA ARG A 122 -12.15 -38.36 -35.63
C ARG A 122 -13.44 -37.77 -35.06
N LYS A 123 -14.12 -38.43 -34.13
CA LYS A 123 -15.28 -37.85 -33.44
C LYS A 123 -14.86 -36.83 -32.37
N GLU A 124 -13.73 -37.04 -31.72
CA GLU A 124 -13.16 -36.16 -30.67
C GLU A 124 -12.32 -35.02 -31.26
N GLN A 125 -11.66 -35.27 -32.38
CA GLN A 125 -10.74 -34.33 -33.05
C GLN A 125 -11.37 -32.94 -33.27
N SER A 126 -12.60 -32.91 -33.83
CA SER A 126 -13.28 -31.63 -34.05
C SER A 126 -13.52 -30.81 -32.77
N ALA A 127 -13.64 -31.47 -31.61
CA ALA A 127 -13.78 -30.76 -30.34
C ALA A 127 -12.46 -30.24 -29.80
N LEU A 128 -11.37 -30.96 -30.04
CA LEU A 128 -10.02 -30.53 -29.67
C LEU A 128 -9.57 -29.38 -30.60
N GLU A 129 -9.83 -29.48 -31.89
CA GLU A 129 -9.54 -28.41 -32.87
C GLU A 129 -10.33 -27.12 -32.56
N ASP A 130 -11.64 -27.21 -32.26
CA ASP A 130 -12.45 -26.05 -31.84
C ASP A 130 -11.87 -25.38 -30.57
N ARG A 131 -11.35 -26.17 -29.64
CA ARG A 131 -10.72 -25.66 -28.40
C ARG A 131 -9.37 -25.00 -28.70
N LEU A 132 -8.55 -25.61 -29.58
CA LEU A 132 -7.25 -25.07 -29.94
C LEU A 132 -7.40 -23.75 -30.72
N GLU A 133 -8.37 -23.66 -31.64
CA GLU A 133 -8.72 -22.43 -32.34
C GLU A 133 -9.00 -21.27 -31.34
N VAL A 134 -9.79 -21.52 -30.30
CA VAL A 134 -10.06 -20.52 -29.25
C VAL A 134 -8.80 -20.06 -28.52
N TRP A 135 -7.90 -21.00 -28.21
CA TRP A 135 -6.66 -20.62 -27.53
C TRP A 135 -5.71 -19.83 -28.42
N HIS A 136 -5.69 -20.09 -29.72
CA HIS A 136 -4.92 -19.30 -30.69
C HIS A 136 -5.47 -17.86 -30.75
N GLU A 137 -6.79 -17.70 -30.87
CA GLU A 137 -7.43 -16.38 -30.86
C GLU A 137 -7.17 -15.64 -29.54
N MET A 138 -7.30 -16.32 -28.40
CA MET A 138 -7.02 -15.73 -27.09
C MET A 138 -5.56 -15.25 -26.96
N ALA A 139 -4.60 -15.92 -27.60
CA ALA A 139 -3.19 -15.55 -27.53
C ALA A 139 -2.89 -14.16 -28.12
N GLU A 140 -3.72 -13.71 -29.09
CA GLU A 140 -3.61 -12.39 -29.71
C GLU A 140 -4.13 -11.24 -28.80
N HIS A 141 -4.82 -11.58 -27.70
CA HIS A 141 -5.48 -10.60 -26.84
C HIS A 141 -4.67 -10.27 -25.58
N VAL A 142 -4.81 -9.02 -25.12
CA VAL A 142 -4.24 -8.54 -23.86
C VAL A 142 -5.39 -8.27 -22.89
N PHE A 143 -5.36 -8.92 -21.74
CA PHE A 143 -6.40 -8.87 -20.72
C PHE A 143 -6.02 -7.93 -19.56
N PRO A 144 -6.96 -7.09 -19.09
CA PRO A 144 -6.72 -6.29 -17.89
C PRO A 144 -6.58 -7.19 -16.65
N VAL A 145 -5.68 -6.83 -15.77
CA VAL A 145 -5.45 -7.53 -14.50
C VAL A 145 -5.96 -6.67 -13.36
N PHE A 146 -6.95 -7.17 -12.64
CA PHE A 146 -7.51 -6.53 -11.46
C PHE A 146 -7.07 -7.23 -10.19
N LEU A 147 -6.84 -6.45 -9.14
CA LEU A 147 -6.52 -6.94 -7.83
C LEU A 147 -7.75 -6.82 -6.93
N PRO A 148 -8.41 -7.94 -6.58
CA PRO A 148 -9.62 -7.93 -5.76
C PRO A 148 -9.33 -7.43 -4.34
N GLN A 149 -10.36 -6.90 -3.70
CA GLN A 149 -10.26 -6.28 -2.39
C GLN A 149 -9.76 -7.21 -1.28
N ASP A 150 -10.19 -8.47 -1.28
CA ASP A 150 -9.79 -9.47 -0.28
C ASP A 150 -8.31 -9.81 -0.34
N LEU A 151 -7.71 -9.81 -1.54
CA LEU A 151 -6.26 -9.97 -1.73
C LEU A 151 -5.52 -8.71 -1.32
N ARG A 152 -6.05 -7.52 -1.61
CA ARG A 152 -5.48 -6.25 -1.16
C ARG A 152 -5.46 -6.14 0.37
N ASP A 153 -6.49 -6.66 1.05
CA ASP A 153 -6.54 -6.70 2.52
C ASP A 153 -5.37 -7.49 3.15
N ARG A 154 -4.67 -8.32 2.35
CA ARG A 154 -3.48 -9.09 2.76
C ARG A 154 -2.16 -8.50 2.29
N HIS A 155 -2.15 -7.20 2.03
CA HIS A 155 -0.99 -6.42 1.64
C HIS A 155 -0.43 -6.73 0.25
N THR A 156 0.25 -5.73 -0.30
CA THR A 156 0.94 -5.78 -1.59
C THR A 156 2.40 -5.38 -1.40
N TYR A 157 3.30 -6.12 -2.02
CA TYR A 157 4.72 -5.83 -2.02
C TYR A 157 5.21 -5.61 -3.44
N VAL A 158 5.89 -4.48 -3.67
CA VAL A 158 6.40 -4.05 -4.96
C VAL A 158 7.91 -3.90 -4.86
N VAL A 159 8.65 -4.55 -5.75
CA VAL A 159 10.12 -4.49 -5.74
C VAL A 159 10.66 -4.32 -7.15
N GLY A 160 11.73 -3.54 -7.29
CA GLY A 160 12.38 -3.31 -8.59
C GLY A 160 13.41 -2.18 -8.53
N LYS A 161 14.35 -2.17 -9.45
CA LYS A 161 15.36 -1.12 -9.58
C LYS A 161 14.73 0.27 -9.75
N SER A 162 15.50 1.31 -9.47
CA SER A 162 15.07 2.69 -9.76
C SER A 162 14.71 2.85 -11.24
N GLY A 163 13.65 3.61 -11.55
CA GLY A 163 13.17 3.82 -12.91
C GLY A 163 12.46 2.63 -13.56
N SER A 164 12.19 1.54 -12.85
CA SER A 164 11.52 0.36 -13.42
C SER A 164 10.01 0.46 -13.52
N GLY A 165 9.36 1.46 -12.85
CA GLY A 165 7.91 1.68 -12.85
C GLY A 165 7.21 1.46 -11.50
N LYS A 166 7.96 1.26 -10.39
CA LYS A 166 7.39 1.05 -9.04
C LYS A 166 6.50 2.21 -8.60
N THR A 167 7.07 3.42 -8.56
CA THR A 167 6.38 4.63 -8.10
C THR A 167 5.16 4.92 -8.97
N THR A 168 5.29 4.77 -10.29
CA THR A 168 4.19 4.89 -11.25
C THR A 168 3.04 3.91 -10.93
N LEU A 169 3.35 2.66 -10.58
CA LEU A 169 2.33 1.70 -10.16
C LEU A 169 1.68 2.13 -8.82
N LEU A 170 2.48 2.58 -7.84
CA LEU A 170 1.95 2.99 -6.55
C LEU A 170 1.02 4.20 -6.67
N THR A 171 1.43 5.23 -7.43
CA THR A 171 0.61 6.42 -7.65
C THR A 171 -0.68 6.09 -8.39
N TRP A 172 -0.61 5.21 -9.39
CA TRP A 172 -1.78 4.70 -10.09
C TRP A 172 -2.76 3.95 -9.16
N LEU A 173 -2.28 3.05 -8.32
CA LEU A 173 -3.12 2.32 -7.36
C LEU A 173 -3.75 3.26 -6.32
N ALA A 174 -2.97 4.21 -5.79
CA ALA A 174 -3.46 5.20 -4.84
C ALA A 174 -4.53 6.12 -5.45
N PHE A 175 -4.35 6.52 -6.71
CA PHE A 175 -5.31 7.35 -7.43
C PHE A 175 -6.65 6.62 -7.64
N GLN A 176 -6.63 5.35 -8.00
CA GLN A 176 -7.86 4.55 -8.11
C GLN A 176 -8.62 4.51 -6.77
N ASP A 177 -7.92 4.33 -5.65
CA ASP A 177 -8.54 4.37 -4.32
C ASP A 177 -9.15 5.73 -3.99
N VAL A 178 -8.47 6.82 -4.38
CA VAL A 178 -8.99 8.19 -4.22
C VAL A 178 -10.25 8.38 -5.06
N LEU A 179 -10.27 7.90 -6.30
CA LEU A 179 -11.45 7.96 -7.18
C LEU A 179 -12.62 7.16 -6.61
N ASP A 180 -12.35 5.99 -6.04
CA ASP A 180 -13.35 5.09 -5.41
C ASP A 180 -13.81 5.60 -4.03
N GLY A 181 -13.37 6.78 -3.61
CA GLY A 181 -13.79 7.39 -2.34
C GLY A 181 -13.12 6.79 -1.11
N GLN A 182 -12.10 5.94 -1.27
CA GLN A 182 -11.40 5.33 -0.15
C GLN A 182 -10.51 6.34 0.60
N GLY A 183 -10.17 6.01 1.85
CA GLY A 183 -9.15 6.72 2.61
C GLY A 183 -7.76 6.21 2.23
N VAL A 184 -6.82 7.14 2.05
CA VAL A 184 -5.47 6.85 1.58
C VAL A 184 -4.43 7.58 2.43
N ALA A 185 -3.33 6.91 2.79
CA ALA A 185 -2.09 7.56 3.16
C ALA A 185 -1.01 7.20 2.13
N PHE A 186 -0.30 8.20 1.62
CA PHE A 186 0.83 8.01 0.72
C PHE A 186 2.06 8.69 1.30
N LEU A 187 3.10 7.91 1.60
CA LEU A 187 4.36 8.38 2.17
C LEU A 187 5.50 8.11 1.18
N THR A 188 6.26 9.14 0.84
CA THR A 188 7.43 9.03 -0.05
C THR A 188 8.55 9.98 0.37
N PRO A 189 9.83 9.58 0.25
CA PRO A 189 10.97 10.48 0.38
C PRO A 189 11.24 11.29 -0.89
N GLU A 190 10.47 11.06 -1.98
CA GLU A 190 10.60 11.76 -3.26
C GLU A 190 9.59 12.89 -3.37
N ALA A 191 10.08 14.15 -3.39
CA ALA A 191 9.21 15.34 -3.40
C ALA A 191 8.28 15.42 -4.62
N GLU A 192 8.79 15.02 -5.78
CA GLU A 192 8.12 15.19 -7.07
C GLU A 192 6.90 14.29 -7.21
N THR A 193 6.93 13.08 -6.68
CA THR A 193 5.86 12.08 -6.78
C THR A 193 4.51 12.62 -6.32
N ILE A 194 4.45 13.26 -5.14
CA ILE A 194 3.18 13.80 -4.65
C ILE A 194 2.80 15.06 -5.40
N GLU A 195 3.74 16.02 -5.56
CA GLU A 195 3.40 17.34 -6.10
C GLU A 195 3.14 17.35 -7.60
N GLN A 196 3.81 16.49 -8.37
CA GLN A 196 3.67 16.47 -9.82
C GLN A 196 2.70 15.41 -10.31
N GLU A 197 2.63 14.25 -9.65
CA GLU A 197 1.78 13.16 -10.10
C GLU A 197 0.41 13.13 -9.37
N LEU A 198 0.39 13.11 -8.02
CA LEU A 198 -0.85 12.87 -7.27
C LEU A 198 -1.71 14.11 -7.07
N LEU A 199 -1.13 15.24 -6.63
CA LEU A 199 -1.92 16.43 -6.29
C LEU A 199 -2.75 16.97 -7.45
N PRO A 200 -2.24 17.06 -8.70
CA PRO A 200 -3.03 17.55 -9.83
C PRO A 200 -4.23 16.65 -10.18
N GLN A 201 -4.18 15.37 -9.79
CA GLN A 201 -5.18 14.36 -10.12
C GLN A 201 -6.29 14.23 -9.07
N ILE A 202 -6.19 14.92 -7.94
CA ILE A 202 -7.20 14.84 -6.87
C ILE A 202 -8.56 15.36 -7.38
N PRO A 203 -9.64 14.56 -7.33
CA PRO A 203 -10.95 15.01 -7.76
C PRO A 203 -11.45 16.19 -6.91
N LYS A 204 -12.06 17.18 -7.55
CA LYS A 204 -12.58 18.41 -6.86
C LYS A 204 -13.52 18.07 -5.70
N ARG A 205 -14.30 16.99 -5.79
CA ARG A 205 -15.17 16.50 -4.72
C ARG A 205 -14.43 16.00 -3.46
N ARG A 206 -13.12 15.71 -3.58
CA ARG A 206 -12.30 15.19 -2.49
C ARG A 206 -11.32 16.23 -1.91
N LEU A 207 -11.34 17.48 -2.38
CA LEU A 207 -10.39 18.52 -1.94
C LEU A 207 -10.42 18.74 -0.42
N GLU A 208 -11.59 18.75 0.19
CA GLU A 208 -11.75 18.92 1.65
C GLU A 208 -11.29 17.69 2.47
N ASP A 209 -11.01 16.59 1.79
CA ASP A 209 -10.49 15.38 2.43
C ASP A 209 -8.97 15.33 2.43
N VAL A 210 -8.30 16.18 1.65
CA VAL A 210 -6.85 16.14 1.48
C VAL A 210 -6.14 16.82 2.64
N ILE A 211 -5.17 16.09 3.19
CA ILE A 211 -4.21 16.58 4.17
C ILE A 211 -2.83 16.45 3.54
N TYR A 212 -2.24 17.57 3.14
CA TYR A 212 -0.89 17.60 2.57
C TYR A 212 0.13 17.97 3.64
N PHE A 213 0.89 16.98 4.09
CA PHE A 213 1.94 17.11 5.09
C PHE A 213 3.30 17.20 4.40
N ASN A 214 3.85 18.42 4.35
CA ASN A 214 5.16 18.71 3.78
C ASN A 214 6.05 19.46 4.79
N PRO A 215 6.83 18.73 5.62
CA PRO A 215 7.73 19.35 6.59
C PRO A 215 8.86 20.18 5.97
N ALA A 216 9.20 19.95 4.70
CA ALA A 216 10.23 20.74 3.99
C ALA A 216 9.75 22.17 3.67
N ASP A 217 8.44 22.38 3.55
CA ASP A 217 7.85 23.70 3.38
C ASP A 217 7.73 24.44 4.73
N GLU A 218 8.50 25.48 4.95
CA GLU A 218 8.48 26.27 6.19
C GLU A 218 7.13 26.96 6.45
N ALA A 219 6.34 27.18 5.40
CA ALA A 219 4.99 27.74 5.50
C ALA A 219 3.94 26.69 5.88
N CYS A 220 4.24 25.39 5.80
CA CYS A 220 3.32 24.33 6.16
C CYS A 220 2.86 24.45 7.62
N ARG A 221 1.54 24.39 7.83
CA ARG A 221 0.90 24.47 9.15
C ARG A 221 0.36 23.13 9.63
N VAL A 222 0.39 22.12 8.78
CA VAL A 222 0.03 20.75 9.15
C VAL A 222 1.09 20.21 10.11
N SER A 223 0.68 19.79 11.28
CA SER A 223 1.58 19.34 12.36
C SER A 223 0.94 18.23 13.16
N PHE A 224 1.73 17.46 13.88
CA PHE A 224 1.26 16.56 14.93
C PHE A 224 2.28 16.52 16.07
N ASN A 225 1.77 16.39 17.28
CA ASN A 225 2.61 16.22 18.46
C ASN A 225 2.62 14.73 18.83
N PRO A 226 3.74 14.00 18.66
CA PRO A 226 3.79 12.57 18.97
C PRO A 226 3.58 12.25 20.46
N LEU A 227 3.72 13.25 21.35
CA LEU A 227 3.45 13.09 22.78
C LEU A 227 1.98 13.37 23.14
N HIS A 228 1.21 13.97 22.24
CA HIS A 228 -0.18 14.32 22.53
C HIS A 228 -1.02 13.07 22.75
N GLN A 229 -1.69 13.01 23.91
CA GLN A 229 -2.60 11.94 24.29
C GLN A 229 -4.05 12.37 24.04
N ARG A 230 -4.81 11.51 23.38
CA ARG A 230 -6.25 11.69 23.19
C ARG A 230 -7.03 10.87 24.20
N ALA A 231 -8.28 11.24 24.44
CA ALA A 231 -9.18 10.48 25.29
C ALA A 231 -9.32 9.03 24.75
N GLY A 232 -9.02 8.06 25.62
CA GLY A 232 -9.05 6.64 25.27
C GLY A 232 -7.74 6.05 24.73
N ASP A 233 -6.70 6.87 24.55
CA ASP A 233 -5.37 6.36 24.20
C ASP A 233 -4.78 5.53 25.37
N ASP A 234 -4.09 4.45 25.00
CA ASP A 234 -3.30 3.66 25.94
C ASP A 234 -1.91 4.33 26.10
N ILE A 235 -1.69 4.93 27.27
CA ILE A 235 -0.46 5.65 27.60
C ILE A 235 0.78 4.78 27.38
N ASP A 236 0.76 3.52 27.82
CA ASP A 236 1.91 2.63 27.71
C ASP A 236 2.29 2.36 26.25
N ARG A 237 1.28 2.17 25.39
CA ARG A 237 1.50 2.00 23.95
C ARG A 237 2.02 3.27 23.30
N LYS A 238 1.48 4.42 23.67
CA LYS A 238 1.93 5.72 23.17
C LYS A 238 3.38 5.97 23.56
N VAL A 239 3.71 5.80 24.83
CA VAL A 239 5.08 5.92 25.33
C VAL A 239 6.02 4.97 24.61
N GLU A 240 5.63 3.70 24.45
CA GLU A 240 6.47 2.72 23.76
C GLU A 240 6.71 3.08 22.29
N ALA A 241 5.69 3.60 21.61
CA ALA A 241 5.79 4.06 20.24
C ALA A 241 6.80 5.21 20.09
N VAL A 242 6.65 6.25 20.90
CA VAL A 242 7.53 7.43 20.89
C VAL A 242 8.94 7.06 21.37
N PHE A 243 9.06 6.36 22.49
CA PHE A 243 10.34 5.94 23.05
C PHE A 243 11.19 5.16 22.05
N THR A 244 10.58 4.18 21.38
CA THR A 244 11.36 3.35 20.46
C THR A 244 11.73 4.10 19.18
N SER A 245 10.87 5.00 18.68
CA SER A 245 11.23 5.89 17.58
C SER A 245 12.44 6.76 17.95
N LEU A 246 12.44 7.35 19.14
CA LEU A 246 13.56 8.16 19.62
C LEU A 246 14.81 7.33 19.93
N THR A 247 14.67 6.10 20.47
CA THR A 247 15.81 5.24 20.81
C THR A 247 16.60 4.83 19.59
N ARG A 248 15.95 4.59 18.45
CA ARG A 248 16.64 4.29 17.18
C ARG A 248 17.51 5.43 16.69
N LEU A 249 17.11 6.69 16.97
CA LEU A 249 17.97 7.85 16.75
C LEU A 249 19.23 7.84 17.62
N MET A 250 19.17 7.12 18.74
CA MET A 250 20.26 7.07 19.72
C MET A 250 21.36 6.03 19.39
N GLU A 251 21.27 5.32 18.25
CA GLU A 251 22.27 4.34 17.81
C GLU A 251 22.76 3.44 18.96
N SER A 252 21.89 2.65 19.58
CA SER A 252 22.18 1.79 20.74
C SER A 252 22.59 2.55 22.02
N GLY A 253 21.60 3.14 22.71
CA GLY A 253 21.81 3.71 24.06
C GLY A 253 22.11 2.61 25.11
N SER A 254 22.94 2.90 26.10
CA SER A 254 23.09 2.02 27.29
C SER A 254 21.74 1.87 27.99
N ALA A 255 21.59 0.81 28.81
CA ALA A 255 20.36 0.58 29.59
C ALA A 255 19.94 1.84 30.40
N ARG A 256 20.93 2.60 30.90
CA ARG A 256 20.71 3.84 31.63
C ARG A 256 20.11 4.94 30.74
N ILE A 257 20.66 5.16 29.54
CA ILE A 257 20.15 6.16 28.58
C ILE A 257 18.70 5.81 28.21
N ASN A 258 18.44 4.54 27.92
CA ASN A 258 17.11 4.07 27.60
C ASN A 258 16.12 4.26 28.77
N GLN A 259 16.56 4.03 30.01
CA GLN A 259 15.74 4.26 31.20
C GLN A 259 15.40 5.74 31.35
N ILE A 260 16.39 6.63 31.25
CA ILE A 260 16.17 8.08 31.37
C ILE A 260 15.21 8.57 30.27
N LEU A 261 15.45 8.17 29.01
CA LEU A 261 14.62 8.57 27.88
C LEU A 261 13.18 8.07 28.03
N ARG A 262 12.98 6.80 28.41
CA ARG A 262 11.66 6.22 28.64
C ARG A 262 10.88 6.98 29.71
N GLN A 263 11.52 7.27 30.83
CA GLN A 263 10.89 8.03 31.92
C GLN A 263 10.61 9.50 31.55
N ALA A 264 11.44 10.08 30.66
CA ALA A 264 11.18 11.40 30.13
C ALA A 264 9.94 11.41 29.22
N VAL A 265 9.79 10.39 28.35
CA VAL A 265 8.62 10.25 27.49
C VAL A 265 7.36 10.02 28.34
N TYR A 266 7.40 9.15 29.38
CA TYR A 266 6.27 8.96 30.30
C TYR A 266 5.83 10.27 30.94
N ALA A 267 6.77 11.02 31.53
CA ALA A 267 6.47 12.26 32.20
C ALA A 267 5.86 13.34 31.29
N LEU A 268 6.23 13.31 30.00
CA LEU A 268 5.72 14.27 29.03
C LEU A 268 4.39 13.82 28.41
N VAL A 269 4.20 12.55 28.10
CA VAL A 269 2.93 12.04 27.54
C VAL A 269 1.77 12.24 28.51
N GLU A 270 2.02 12.14 29.81
CA GLU A 270 1.01 12.37 30.85
C GLU A 270 0.48 13.82 30.91
N ARG A 271 1.14 14.76 30.19
CA ARG A 271 0.78 16.19 30.18
C ARG A 271 0.40 16.69 28.79
N PRO A 272 -0.81 17.26 28.62
CA PRO A 272 -1.33 17.63 27.30
C PRO A 272 -0.59 18.80 26.62
N ASP A 273 0.09 19.65 27.40
CA ASP A 273 0.78 20.87 26.97
C ASP A 273 2.27 20.66 26.67
N THR A 274 2.74 19.42 26.65
CA THR A 274 4.15 19.10 26.45
C THR A 274 4.46 18.75 24.99
N THR A 275 5.72 18.92 24.61
CA THR A 275 6.26 18.54 23.31
C THR A 275 7.64 17.90 23.49
N LEU A 276 8.24 17.42 22.38
CA LEU A 276 9.60 16.87 22.41
C LEU A 276 10.65 17.87 22.95
N LEU A 277 10.39 19.18 22.88
CA LEU A 277 11.24 20.22 23.51
C LEU A 277 11.25 20.14 25.04
N GLY A 278 10.29 19.45 25.64
CA GLY A 278 10.28 19.18 27.08
C GLY A 278 11.37 18.21 27.54
N ILE A 279 11.90 17.34 26.65
CA ILE A 279 12.93 16.36 27.01
C ILE A 279 14.20 17.05 27.51
N PRO A 280 14.87 17.95 26.73
CA PRO A 280 16.06 18.67 27.23
C PRO A 280 15.81 19.44 28.51
N ARG A 281 14.67 20.14 28.62
CA ARG A 281 14.29 20.91 29.81
C ARG A 281 14.10 20.03 31.06
N LEU A 282 13.53 18.84 30.89
CA LEU A 282 13.32 17.87 31.97
C LEU A 282 14.66 17.30 32.43
N LEU A 283 15.62 17.14 31.52
CA LEU A 283 16.94 16.59 31.77
C LEU A 283 17.94 17.63 32.30
N ASP A 284 17.65 18.92 32.14
CA ASP A 284 18.51 20.00 32.61
C ASP A 284 18.72 19.91 34.12
N ARG A 285 19.99 19.78 34.52
CA ARG A 285 20.39 19.68 35.92
C ARG A 285 20.71 21.03 36.54
N GLU A 286 21.08 22.00 35.73
CA GLU A 286 21.44 23.34 36.20
C GLU A 286 20.19 24.17 36.48
N ASN A 287 19.14 23.97 35.62
CA ASN A 287 17.84 24.60 35.84
C ASN A 287 16.72 23.59 36.12
N PRO A 288 16.61 23.03 37.34
CA PRO A 288 15.67 21.99 37.66
C PRO A 288 14.23 22.46 37.85
N GLN A 289 13.92 23.74 37.64
CA GLN A 289 12.57 24.30 37.95
C GLN A 289 11.49 23.68 37.04
N TYR A 290 11.76 23.53 35.75
CA TYR A 290 10.84 22.87 34.83
C TYR A 290 10.53 21.43 35.28
N ARG A 291 11.57 20.65 35.58
CA ARG A 291 11.43 19.29 36.12
C ARG A 291 10.62 19.24 37.39
N LYS A 292 10.92 20.11 38.37
CA LYS A 292 10.19 20.17 39.65
C LYS A 292 8.71 20.43 39.42
N ARG A 293 8.38 21.42 38.57
CA ARG A 293 6.99 21.76 38.26
C ARG A 293 6.29 20.59 37.54
N LEU A 294 6.88 20.02 36.50
CA LEU A 294 6.30 18.92 35.77
C LEU A 294 6.04 17.70 36.66
N VAL A 295 7.06 17.28 37.44
CA VAL A 295 7.00 16.11 38.32
C VAL A 295 5.97 16.29 39.45
N SER A 296 5.74 17.52 39.93
CA SER A 296 4.69 17.77 40.91
C SER A 296 3.27 17.54 40.39
N GLN A 297 3.08 17.62 39.07
CA GLN A 297 1.80 17.50 38.40
C GLN A 297 1.53 16.11 37.80
N LEU A 298 2.49 15.18 37.85
CA LEU A 298 2.30 13.81 37.35
C LEU A 298 1.31 13.07 38.29
N GLU A 299 0.63 12.07 37.75
CA GLU A 299 -0.24 11.16 38.48
C GLU A 299 0.48 9.85 38.81
N ASP A 300 1.32 9.34 37.88
CA ASP A 300 2.07 8.10 38.08
C ASP A 300 3.17 8.24 39.13
N GLU A 301 2.95 7.59 40.28
CA GLU A 301 3.89 7.61 41.39
C GLU A 301 5.26 6.98 41.08
N ARG A 302 5.34 6.00 40.13
CA ARG A 302 6.61 5.38 39.74
C ARG A 302 7.47 6.37 38.98
N THR A 303 6.88 7.10 38.06
CA THR A 303 7.56 8.17 37.31
C THR A 303 7.98 9.32 38.25
N LYS A 304 7.13 9.73 39.22
CA LYS A 304 7.52 10.70 40.24
C LYS A 304 8.73 10.24 41.05
N GLN A 305 8.71 9.00 41.55
CA GLN A 305 9.81 8.42 42.33
C GLN A 305 11.11 8.37 41.54
N PHE A 306 11.05 8.02 40.25
CA PHE A 306 12.23 8.03 39.40
C PHE A 306 12.86 9.43 39.33
N TRP A 307 12.07 10.46 39.06
CA TRP A 307 12.59 11.83 38.93
C TRP A 307 13.05 12.45 40.24
N LYS A 308 12.41 12.09 41.37
CA LYS A 308 12.77 12.61 42.69
C LYS A 308 14.01 11.91 43.26
N ASN A 309 14.12 10.60 43.12
CA ASN A 309 15.09 9.79 43.84
C ASN A 309 16.16 9.17 42.92
N THR A 310 15.78 8.52 41.82
CA THR A 310 16.70 7.75 40.99
C THR A 310 17.51 8.62 40.05
N TYR A 311 16.87 9.58 39.36
CA TYR A 311 17.55 10.44 38.38
C TYR A 311 18.69 11.29 38.99
N PRO A 312 18.57 11.86 40.21
CA PRO A 312 19.67 12.59 40.86
C PRO A 312 20.90 11.74 41.14
N GLU A 313 20.76 10.42 41.32
CA GLU A 313 21.86 9.48 41.59
C GLU A 313 22.69 9.12 40.37
N PHE A 314 22.15 9.37 39.16
CA PHE A 314 22.92 9.12 37.93
C PHE A 314 24.08 10.13 37.78
N PRO A 315 25.18 9.77 37.08
CA PRO A 315 26.25 10.70 36.75
C PRO A 315 25.73 11.99 36.15
N ARG A 316 26.35 13.12 36.47
CA ARG A 316 25.90 14.45 36.00
C ARG A 316 25.76 14.54 34.49
N ASN A 317 26.66 13.86 33.74
CA ASN A 317 26.70 13.84 32.27
C ASN A 317 25.80 12.75 31.63
N ALA A 318 25.01 11.98 32.39
CA ALA A 318 24.22 10.87 31.86
C ALA A 318 23.16 11.29 30.83
N HIS A 319 22.73 12.54 30.85
CA HIS A 319 21.72 13.09 29.93
C HIS A 319 22.33 13.62 28.62
N ILE A 320 23.62 13.95 28.57
CA ILE A 320 24.28 14.60 27.40
C ILE A 320 24.03 13.83 26.11
N PRO A 321 24.19 12.49 26.03
CA PRO A 321 23.93 11.77 24.78
C PRO A 321 22.49 11.92 24.27
N ILE A 322 21.52 12.00 25.17
CA ILE A 322 20.11 12.18 24.81
C ILE A 322 19.90 13.57 24.21
N VAL A 323 20.34 14.61 24.92
CA VAL A 323 20.17 16.00 24.50
C VAL A 323 20.89 16.27 23.17
N THR A 324 22.16 15.86 23.05
CA THR A 324 22.97 16.08 21.85
C THR A 324 22.37 15.41 20.61
N ARG A 325 21.92 14.16 20.75
CA ARG A 325 21.33 13.44 19.60
C ARG A 325 19.95 13.97 19.25
N LEU A 326 19.12 14.22 20.25
CA LEU A 326 17.80 14.80 20.02
C LEU A 326 17.88 16.18 19.38
N ALA A 327 18.86 17.00 19.77
CA ALA A 327 19.09 18.33 19.20
C ALA A 327 19.31 18.28 17.67
N LYS A 328 20.01 17.27 17.16
CA LYS A 328 20.21 17.11 15.70
C LYS A 328 18.90 17.04 14.93
N PHE A 329 17.83 16.49 15.55
CA PHE A 329 16.51 16.31 14.91
C PHE A 329 15.58 17.49 15.15
N ILE A 330 15.52 18.01 16.39
CA ILE A 330 14.56 19.07 16.72
C ILE A 330 15.13 20.49 16.59
N ARG A 331 16.44 20.66 16.37
CA ARG A 331 17.06 21.98 16.12
C ARG A 331 16.57 22.62 14.80
N PRO A 332 16.41 21.89 13.66
CA PRO A 332 15.87 22.48 12.45
C PRO A 332 14.45 23.04 12.67
N ARG A 333 14.26 24.33 12.37
CA ARG A 333 12.97 25.03 12.54
C ARG A 333 11.81 24.30 11.86
N ARG A 334 12.07 23.71 10.70
CA ARG A 334 11.09 22.90 9.94
C ARG A 334 10.52 21.77 10.77
N VAL A 335 11.37 20.97 11.42
CA VAL A 335 10.95 19.85 12.26
C VAL A 335 10.23 20.33 13.52
N ARG A 336 10.70 21.39 14.17
CA ARG A 336 10.03 21.99 15.32
C ARG A 336 8.62 22.45 14.97
N ASN A 337 8.44 23.07 13.81
CA ASN A 337 7.15 23.56 13.36
C ASN A 337 6.11 22.44 13.17
N VAL A 338 6.53 21.22 12.89
CA VAL A 338 5.61 20.09 12.66
C VAL A 338 5.48 19.14 13.83
N LEU A 339 6.53 18.97 14.69
CA LEU A 339 6.51 18.01 15.81
C LEU A 339 6.43 18.64 17.21
N CYS A 340 6.72 19.92 17.33
CA CYS A 340 6.87 20.56 18.66
C CYS A 340 5.81 21.63 18.92
N ARG A 341 4.62 21.48 18.36
CA ARG A 341 3.46 22.30 18.72
C ARG A 341 2.65 21.62 19.81
N PRO A 342 2.26 22.34 20.87
CA PRO A 342 1.45 21.76 21.95
C PRO A 342 0.06 21.30 21.48
N GLU A 343 -0.49 21.96 20.46
CA GLU A 343 -1.81 21.64 19.91
C GLU A 343 -1.83 20.20 19.36
N ALA A 344 -2.99 19.58 19.40
CA ALA A 344 -3.19 18.19 19.01
C ALA A 344 -2.72 17.89 17.58
N GLY A 345 -2.91 18.85 16.65
CA GLY A 345 -2.58 18.68 15.23
C GLY A 345 -3.40 17.57 14.58
N LEU A 346 -2.76 16.76 13.71
CA LEU A 346 -3.41 15.68 12.99
C LEU A 346 -4.02 14.63 13.93
N ASP A 347 -5.29 14.31 13.72
CA ASP A 347 -5.96 13.18 14.34
C ASP A 347 -5.94 11.97 13.41
N PHE A 348 -5.01 11.05 13.64
CA PHE A 348 -4.86 9.86 12.80
C PHE A 348 -6.04 8.90 12.91
N ARG A 349 -6.76 8.89 14.05
CA ARG A 349 -7.98 8.10 14.19
C ARG A 349 -9.11 8.68 13.32
N GLU A 350 -9.31 9.99 13.36
CA GLU A 350 -10.27 10.66 12.51
C GLU A 350 -9.92 10.53 11.04
N ILE A 351 -8.64 10.69 10.68
CA ILE A 351 -8.14 10.51 9.30
C ILE A 351 -8.55 9.14 8.75
N ILE A 352 -8.33 8.09 9.53
CA ILE A 352 -8.67 6.72 9.12
C ILE A 352 -10.19 6.53 9.04
N ASP A 353 -10.93 6.92 10.09
CA ASP A 353 -12.36 6.63 10.21
C ASP A 353 -13.21 7.48 9.24
N SER A 354 -12.80 8.72 8.96
CA SER A 354 -13.44 9.60 7.97
C SER A 354 -12.98 9.33 6.53
N GLY A 355 -11.92 8.53 6.34
CA GLY A 355 -11.38 8.21 5.02
C GLY A 355 -10.76 9.41 4.32
N LYS A 356 -9.98 10.20 5.05
CA LYS A 356 -9.21 11.32 4.50
C LYS A 356 -8.07 10.84 3.60
N ILE A 357 -7.49 11.77 2.86
CA ILE A 357 -6.34 11.54 1.97
C ILE A 357 -5.13 12.22 2.60
N LEU A 358 -4.25 11.44 3.23
CA LEU A 358 -3.03 11.93 3.87
C LEU A 358 -1.83 11.74 2.93
N LEU A 359 -1.32 12.83 2.39
CA LEU A 359 -0.15 12.83 1.50
C LEU A 359 1.05 13.40 2.24
N CYS A 360 2.05 12.54 2.51
CA CYS A 360 3.25 12.89 3.25
C CYS A 360 4.45 13.01 2.32
N ASN A 361 4.81 14.24 1.97
CA ASN A 361 6.03 14.57 1.24
C ASN A 361 7.20 14.68 2.23
N LEU A 362 7.97 13.62 2.33
CA LEU A 362 9.07 13.50 3.28
C LEU A 362 10.43 13.58 2.57
N SER A 363 10.58 14.53 1.65
CA SER A 363 11.78 14.70 0.80
C SER A 363 13.08 14.58 1.58
N ASP A 364 13.84 13.53 1.33
CA ASP A 364 15.14 13.30 1.96
C ASP A 364 16.20 14.29 1.48
N GLY A 365 16.13 14.74 0.23
CA GLY A 365 16.98 15.79 -0.33
C GLY A 365 16.84 17.15 0.37
N LEU A 366 15.65 17.45 0.93
CA LEU A 366 15.38 18.72 1.61
C LEU A 366 15.46 18.62 3.14
N LEU A 367 15.11 17.48 3.71
CA LEU A 367 15.08 17.24 5.15
C LEU A 367 16.33 16.54 5.67
N GLY A 368 17.02 15.80 4.80
CA GLY A 368 18.02 14.81 5.15
C GLY A 368 17.38 13.46 5.49
N GLU A 369 18.04 12.36 5.10
CA GLU A 369 17.55 10.97 5.23
C GLU A 369 17.10 10.63 6.67
N ALA A 370 17.89 11.01 7.68
CA ALA A 370 17.57 10.70 9.08
C ALA A 370 16.29 11.39 9.57
N VAL A 371 16.05 12.65 9.16
CA VAL A 371 14.84 13.40 9.53
C VAL A 371 13.62 12.86 8.77
N SER A 372 13.78 12.63 7.48
CA SER A 372 12.74 12.00 6.63
C SER A 372 12.29 10.65 7.22
N GLY A 373 13.25 9.78 7.51
CA GLY A 373 13.01 8.47 8.10
C GLY A 373 12.32 8.53 9.47
N LEU A 374 12.73 9.47 10.34
CA LEU A 374 12.08 9.68 11.64
C LEU A 374 10.63 10.13 11.47
N LEU A 375 10.38 11.14 10.63
CA LEU A 375 9.04 11.67 10.41
C LEU A 375 8.10 10.59 9.84
N GLY A 376 8.56 9.86 8.82
CA GLY A 376 7.80 8.75 8.26
C GLY A 376 7.53 7.64 9.28
N GLY A 377 8.55 7.30 10.09
CA GLY A 377 8.41 6.34 11.18
C GLY A 377 7.40 6.77 12.25
N LEU A 378 7.37 8.04 12.63
CA LEU A 378 6.39 8.58 13.57
C LEU A 378 4.97 8.58 12.98
N VAL A 379 4.81 9.01 11.72
CA VAL A 379 3.51 8.94 11.03
C VAL A 379 2.99 7.50 10.97
N MET A 380 3.84 6.54 10.62
CA MET A 380 3.46 5.12 10.60
C MET A 380 3.11 4.59 11.98
N SER A 381 3.81 5.02 13.03
CA SER A 381 3.50 4.66 14.41
C SER A 381 2.13 5.20 14.85
N GLU A 382 1.80 6.44 14.49
CA GLU A 382 0.49 7.04 14.77
C GLU A 382 -0.64 6.35 14.00
N LEU A 383 -0.44 6.04 12.70
CA LEU A 383 -1.40 5.25 11.91
C LEU A 383 -1.63 3.87 12.52
N GLN A 384 -0.57 3.20 13.00
CA GLN A 384 -0.69 1.91 13.68
C GLN A 384 -1.46 2.03 15.00
N LEU A 385 -1.16 3.02 15.83
CA LEU A 385 -1.86 3.27 17.10
C LEU A 385 -3.34 3.54 16.85
N ALA A 386 -3.65 4.41 15.89
CA ALA A 386 -5.01 4.72 15.48
C ALA A 386 -5.77 3.48 14.98
N ALA A 387 -5.12 2.66 14.15
CA ALA A 387 -5.72 1.41 13.65
C ALA A 387 -6.01 0.42 14.78
N VAL A 388 -5.07 0.23 15.72
CA VAL A 388 -5.25 -0.65 16.90
C VAL A 388 -6.34 -0.11 17.83
N GLY A 389 -6.42 1.21 18.00
CA GLY A 389 -7.47 1.87 18.77
C GLY A 389 -8.90 1.57 18.26
N ARG A 390 -9.05 1.16 16.97
CA ARG A 390 -10.34 0.75 16.39
C ARG A 390 -10.86 -0.61 16.91
N ALA A 391 -10.22 -1.17 17.92
CA ALA A 391 -10.72 -2.39 18.57
C ALA A 391 -12.11 -2.21 19.19
N ASP A 392 -12.51 -0.98 19.50
CA ASP A 392 -13.85 -0.57 19.96
C ASP A 392 -14.93 -0.61 18.86
N VAL A 393 -14.53 -0.62 17.58
CA VAL A 393 -15.44 -0.68 16.42
C VAL A 393 -15.54 -2.13 15.92
N PRO A 394 -16.77 -2.67 15.68
CA PRO A 394 -16.93 -3.98 15.07
C PRO A 394 -16.17 -4.11 13.73
N PRO A 395 -15.51 -5.25 13.45
CA PRO A 395 -14.68 -5.40 12.25
C PRO A 395 -15.39 -5.04 10.93
N GLN A 396 -16.68 -5.37 10.82
CA GLN A 396 -17.48 -5.11 9.62
C GLN A 396 -17.76 -3.62 9.39
N LYS A 397 -17.74 -2.82 10.45
CA LYS A 397 -17.99 -1.36 10.42
C LYS A 397 -16.71 -0.55 10.27
N ARG A 398 -15.53 -1.17 10.39
CA ARG A 398 -14.25 -0.48 10.18
C ARG A 398 -14.12 -0.11 8.72
N ARG A 399 -13.92 1.16 8.42
CA ARG A 399 -13.59 1.62 7.07
C ARG A 399 -12.20 1.13 6.69
N ARG A 400 -11.96 0.73 5.44
CA ARG A 400 -10.62 0.46 4.92
C ARG A 400 -9.87 1.77 4.76
N PHE A 401 -8.58 1.71 5.03
CA PHE A 401 -7.69 2.84 4.86
C PHE A 401 -6.38 2.32 4.26
N TYR A 402 -6.12 2.66 3.01
CA TYR A 402 -4.99 2.14 2.25
C TYR A 402 -3.74 2.95 2.51
N VAL A 403 -2.63 2.27 2.80
CA VAL A 403 -1.35 2.91 3.10
C VAL A 403 -0.33 2.51 2.05
N TYR A 404 0.19 3.49 1.34
CA TYR A 404 1.21 3.35 0.31
C TYR A 404 2.54 3.89 0.86
N LEU A 405 3.56 3.05 0.86
CA LEU A 405 4.90 3.39 1.32
C LEU A 405 5.87 3.20 0.16
N ASP A 406 6.25 4.32 -0.46
CA ASP A 406 7.33 4.30 -1.42
C ASP A 406 8.66 4.37 -0.70
N GLU A 407 9.67 3.63 -1.19
CA GLU A 407 10.97 3.44 -0.54
C GLU A 407 10.86 3.14 0.96
N PHE A 408 9.94 2.19 1.31
CA PHE A 408 9.55 1.96 2.71
C PHE A 408 10.72 1.59 3.62
N HIS A 409 11.85 1.12 3.07
CA HIS A 409 13.08 0.87 3.82
C HIS A 409 13.58 2.12 4.57
N SER A 410 13.40 3.32 4.00
CA SER A 410 13.76 4.60 4.62
C SER A 410 13.02 4.81 5.95
N PHE A 411 11.79 4.32 6.06
CA PHE A 411 10.97 4.47 7.25
C PHE A 411 11.16 3.33 8.26
N THR A 412 11.72 2.17 7.83
CA THR A 412 11.89 1.01 8.72
C THR A 412 13.01 1.19 9.73
N ALA A 413 14.07 1.89 9.35
CA ALA A 413 15.22 2.12 10.20
C ALA A 413 14.88 2.97 11.42
N HIS A 414 13.92 3.89 11.30
CA HIS A 414 13.58 4.90 12.30
C HIS A 414 12.18 4.72 12.92
N ALA A 415 11.37 3.77 12.42
CA ALA A 415 10.05 3.50 12.97
C ALA A 415 10.10 2.50 14.11
N ASN A 416 9.30 2.74 15.14
CA ASN A 416 8.96 1.70 16.13
C ASN A 416 7.89 0.73 15.60
N VAL A 417 7.44 0.94 14.39
CA VAL A 417 6.56 -0.04 13.78
C VAL A 417 7.36 -1.34 13.70
N SER A 418 7.03 -2.30 14.55
CA SER A 418 7.35 -3.68 14.23
C SER A 418 6.53 -3.98 13.00
N TYR A 419 7.11 -3.74 11.82
CA TYR A 419 6.45 -4.05 10.55
C TYR A 419 6.00 -5.52 10.54
N GLU A 420 6.71 -6.39 11.23
CA GLU A 420 6.32 -7.78 11.50
C GLU A 420 4.95 -7.86 12.17
N LYS A 421 4.77 -7.11 13.28
CA LYS A 421 3.48 -7.05 13.98
C LYS A 421 2.43 -6.26 13.21
N LEU A 422 2.84 -5.24 12.46
CA LEU A 422 1.94 -4.47 11.63
C LEU A 422 1.37 -5.33 10.51
N LEU A 423 2.23 -5.98 9.71
CA LEU A 423 1.83 -6.85 8.61
C LEU A 423 0.92 -7.99 9.08
N SER A 424 1.23 -8.64 10.20
CA SER A 424 0.41 -9.74 10.72
C SER A 424 -0.95 -9.28 11.28
N ARG A 425 -1.09 -8.01 11.71
CA ARG A 425 -2.29 -7.51 12.42
C ARG A 425 -3.11 -6.49 11.63
N ALA A 426 -2.52 -5.77 10.69
CA ALA A 426 -3.14 -4.65 9.98
C ALA A 426 -4.42 -5.08 9.23
N ARG A 427 -4.46 -6.30 8.68
CA ARG A 427 -5.67 -6.90 8.09
C ARG A 427 -6.86 -6.86 9.05
N LYS A 428 -6.67 -7.23 10.32
CA LYS A 428 -7.72 -7.22 11.35
C LYS A 428 -8.29 -5.82 11.56
N TYR A 429 -7.46 -4.79 11.39
CA TYR A 429 -7.84 -3.40 11.58
C TYR A 429 -8.21 -2.68 10.28
N ARG A 430 -8.29 -3.41 9.15
CA ARG A 430 -8.57 -2.89 7.82
C ARG A 430 -7.64 -1.75 7.41
N LEU A 431 -6.34 -1.99 7.57
CA LEU A 431 -5.25 -1.11 7.17
C LEU A 431 -4.36 -1.85 6.13
N PRO A 432 -4.81 -2.03 4.87
CA PRO A 432 -4.00 -2.64 3.82
C PRO A 432 -2.75 -1.79 3.53
N LEU A 433 -1.60 -2.47 3.38
CA LEU A 433 -0.33 -1.83 3.08
C LEU A 433 0.12 -2.20 1.67
N THR A 434 0.59 -1.21 0.92
CA THR A 434 1.35 -1.39 -0.32
C THR A 434 2.76 -0.87 -0.07
N LEU A 435 3.74 -1.78 -0.07
CA LEU A 435 5.13 -1.51 0.27
C LEU A 435 6.00 -1.58 -0.97
N ALA A 436 6.74 -0.52 -1.29
CA ALA A 436 7.67 -0.53 -2.41
C ALA A 436 9.09 -0.16 -1.99
N HIS A 437 10.09 -0.81 -2.57
CA HIS A 437 11.49 -0.43 -2.47
C HIS A 437 12.36 -1.07 -3.57
N GLN A 438 13.64 -0.71 -3.59
CA GLN A 438 14.50 -1.06 -4.73
C GLN A 438 15.09 -2.47 -4.65
N GLN A 439 15.48 -2.95 -3.47
CA GLN A 439 16.16 -4.24 -3.32
C GLN A 439 15.97 -4.85 -1.92
N THR A 440 15.78 -6.17 -1.84
CA THR A 440 15.53 -6.87 -0.57
C THR A 440 16.69 -6.76 0.43
N GLY A 441 17.89 -6.46 -0.05
CA GLY A 441 19.07 -6.27 0.81
C GLY A 441 19.06 -5.02 1.68
N GLN A 442 18.15 -4.07 1.42
CA GLN A 442 17.93 -2.87 2.26
C GLN A 442 17.17 -3.18 3.56
N LEU A 443 16.55 -4.33 3.63
CA LEU A 443 15.75 -4.77 4.79
C LEU A 443 16.51 -5.79 5.62
N SER A 444 16.19 -5.88 6.92
CA SER A 444 16.66 -6.97 7.75
C SER A 444 16.10 -8.32 7.26
N THR A 445 16.86 -9.39 7.50
CA THR A 445 16.43 -10.74 7.08
C THR A 445 15.09 -11.13 7.68
N ASP A 446 14.81 -10.72 8.93
CA ASP A 446 13.55 -11.03 9.61
C ASP A 446 12.40 -10.25 8.97
N LEU A 447 12.58 -8.98 8.66
CA LEU A 447 11.55 -8.17 7.99
C LEU A 447 11.25 -8.71 6.58
N VAL A 448 12.26 -9.13 5.82
CA VAL A 448 12.04 -9.75 4.51
C VAL A 448 11.19 -11.01 4.64
N ARG A 449 11.48 -11.87 5.63
CA ARG A 449 10.70 -13.08 5.89
C ARG A 449 9.25 -12.75 6.21
N GLU A 450 9.02 -11.76 7.06
CA GLU A 450 7.68 -11.31 7.43
C GLU A 450 6.91 -10.70 6.24
N VAL A 451 7.56 -9.91 5.39
CA VAL A 451 6.95 -9.38 4.17
C VAL A 451 6.47 -10.53 3.29
N PHE A 452 7.35 -11.46 2.92
CA PHE A 452 6.97 -12.60 2.06
C PHE A 452 5.93 -13.52 2.69
N GLY A 453 5.91 -13.63 4.03
CA GLY A 453 4.94 -14.47 4.75
C GLY A 453 3.54 -13.86 4.88
N ASN A 454 3.40 -12.54 4.76
CA ASN A 454 2.13 -11.83 5.03
C ASN A 454 1.52 -11.15 3.81
N VAL A 455 2.26 -11.00 2.69
CA VAL A 455 1.71 -10.41 1.47
C VAL A 455 1.06 -11.46 0.58
N SER A 456 -0.11 -11.16 0.05
CA SER A 456 -0.78 -12.01 -0.95
C SER A 456 -0.42 -11.63 -2.38
N THR A 457 -0.02 -10.39 -2.58
CA THR A 457 0.35 -9.86 -3.88
C THR A 457 1.79 -9.39 -3.85
N LEU A 458 2.59 -9.89 -4.80
CA LEU A 458 3.97 -9.48 -5.02
C LEU A 458 4.10 -9.04 -6.48
N VAL A 459 4.59 -7.81 -6.68
CA VAL A 459 4.89 -7.29 -8.02
C VAL A 459 6.40 -7.07 -8.10
N SER A 460 7.07 -7.82 -8.98
CA SER A 460 8.49 -7.69 -9.23
C SER A 460 8.73 -7.09 -10.61
N PHE A 461 9.20 -5.87 -10.65
CA PHE A 461 9.83 -5.27 -11.82
C PHE A 461 11.25 -5.81 -12.00
N LEU A 462 12.03 -5.19 -12.90
CA LEU A 462 13.44 -5.49 -13.07
C LEU A 462 14.19 -5.44 -11.72
N VAL A 463 14.83 -6.53 -11.34
CA VAL A 463 15.59 -6.65 -10.08
C VAL A 463 17.03 -7.12 -10.31
N SER A 464 17.82 -7.15 -9.23
CA SER A 464 19.15 -7.75 -9.24
C SER A 464 19.06 -9.28 -9.31
N ARG A 465 20.12 -9.96 -9.78
CA ARG A 465 20.19 -11.43 -9.79
C ARG A 465 19.96 -12.04 -8.40
N ARG A 466 20.46 -11.38 -7.35
CA ARG A 466 20.28 -11.82 -5.97
C ARG A 466 18.82 -11.82 -5.55
N ASP A 467 18.10 -10.73 -5.88
CA ASP A 467 16.69 -10.60 -5.57
C ASP A 467 15.84 -11.53 -6.44
N ALA A 468 16.18 -11.65 -7.73
CA ALA A 468 15.53 -12.56 -8.66
C ALA A 468 15.56 -14.01 -8.14
N ASN A 469 16.71 -14.48 -7.68
CA ASN A 469 16.84 -15.82 -7.09
C ASN A 469 16.01 -16.03 -5.81
N ARG A 470 15.75 -14.97 -5.04
CA ARG A 470 14.88 -15.04 -3.86
C ARG A 470 13.41 -15.05 -4.26
N ILE A 471 13.00 -14.11 -5.12
CA ILE A 471 11.62 -13.93 -5.56
C ILE A 471 11.12 -15.15 -6.33
N SER A 472 11.94 -15.70 -7.23
CA SER A 472 11.55 -16.86 -8.04
C SER A 472 11.16 -18.08 -7.22
N ARG A 473 11.75 -18.26 -6.03
CA ARG A 473 11.39 -19.37 -5.11
C ARG A 473 10.02 -19.22 -4.47
N GLU A 474 9.51 -18.01 -4.38
CA GLU A 474 8.21 -17.68 -3.80
C GLU A 474 7.08 -17.69 -4.84
N CYS A 475 7.41 -17.90 -6.12
CA CYS A 475 6.49 -17.76 -7.23
C CYS A 475 6.31 -19.06 -8.01
N ILE A 476 5.06 -19.49 -8.16
CA ILE A 476 4.68 -20.56 -9.08
C ILE A 476 4.16 -19.91 -10.35
N ARG A 477 4.83 -20.20 -11.47
CA ARG A 477 4.46 -19.65 -12.77
C ARG A 477 3.30 -20.42 -13.38
N ASP A 478 2.28 -19.74 -13.87
CA ASP A 478 1.08 -20.35 -14.44
C ASP A 478 0.90 -20.14 -15.95
N ASP A 479 1.79 -19.36 -16.58
CA ASP A 479 1.69 -18.97 -17.99
C ASP A 479 2.49 -19.85 -18.97
N ARG A 480 3.20 -20.89 -18.47
CA ARG A 480 3.98 -21.80 -19.30
C ARG A 480 3.77 -23.26 -18.91
N PRO A 481 3.57 -24.15 -19.88
CA PRO A 481 3.43 -25.59 -19.64
C PRO A 481 4.68 -26.18 -18.97
N GLY A 482 4.48 -27.13 -18.06
CA GLY A 482 5.56 -27.90 -17.44
C GLY A 482 6.49 -27.11 -16.49
N ARG A 483 6.32 -25.80 -16.35
CA ARG A 483 7.15 -24.95 -15.50
C ARG A 483 6.39 -24.60 -14.23
N GLN A 484 6.87 -25.10 -13.08
CA GLN A 484 6.22 -24.86 -11.77
C GLN A 484 6.74 -23.63 -11.04
N THR A 485 7.92 -23.14 -11.39
CA THR A 485 8.55 -21.98 -10.73
C THR A 485 8.95 -20.92 -11.73
N LEU A 486 8.85 -19.65 -11.32
CA LEU A 486 9.38 -18.53 -12.06
C LEU A 486 10.91 -18.64 -12.18
N ASP A 487 11.45 -18.43 -13.38
CA ASP A 487 12.91 -18.40 -13.57
C ASP A 487 13.47 -17.04 -13.12
N SER A 488 14.60 -17.06 -12.44
CA SER A 488 15.27 -15.83 -12.04
C SER A 488 15.74 -15.00 -13.24
N GLU A 489 15.97 -15.63 -14.41
CA GLU A 489 16.32 -14.95 -15.65
C GLU A 489 15.18 -14.04 -16.14
N ASP A 490 13.94 -14.49 -16.02
CA ASP A 490 12.75 -13.70 -16.40
C ASP A 490 12.71 -12.34 -15.68
N LEU A 491 13.20 -12.27 -14.43
CA LEU A 491 13.16 -11.06 -13.57
C LEU A 491 14.33 -10.10 -13.80
N VAL A 492 15.44 -10.56 -14.39
CA VAL A 492 16.63 -9.70 -14.61
C VAL A 492 16.70 -9.14 -16.04
N THR A 493 15.74 -9.50 -16.89
CA THR A 493 15.67 -9.08 -18.29
C THR A 493 14.42 -8.27 -18.62
N LEU A 494 13.63 -7.87 -17.60
CA LEU A 494 12.42 -7.09 -17.81
C LEU A 494 12.72 -5.68 -18.31
N ASP A 495 11.94 -5.23 -19.29
CA ASP A 495 11.90 -3.83 -19.70
C ASP A 495 11.15 -2.96 -18.69
N VAL A 496 11.33 -1.64 -18.81
CA VAL A 496 10.59 -0.65 -17.99
C VAL A 496 9.08 -0.81 -18.16
N GLY A 497 8.35 -0.79 -17.05
CA GLY A 497 6.90 -0.96 -17.04
C GLY A 497 6.42 -2.41 -17.11
N ASN A 498 7.31 -3.37 -17.41
CA ASN A 498 7.00 -4.80 -17.35
C ASN A 498 7.35 -5.37 -15.97
N ALA A 499 6.51 -6.26 -15.47
CA ALA A 499 6.68 -6.88 -14.17
C ALA A 499 6.14 -8.33 -14.18
N PHE A 500 6.52 -9.10 -13.17
CA PHE A 500 5.78 -10.31 -12.79
C PHE A 500 4.94 -10.02 -11.56
N ALA A 501 3.65 -10.31 -11.65
CA ALA A 501 2.74 -10.25 -10.51
C ALA A 501 2.46 -11.66 -9.99
N LYS A 502 2.72 -11.91 -8.71
CA LYS A 502 2.18 -13.03 -7.96
C LYS A 502 0.91 -12.55 -7.27
N VAL A 503 -0.22 -13.11 -7.63
CA VAL A 503 -1.52 -12.84 -7.03
C VAL A 503 -2.02 -14.14 -6.38
N GLY A 504 -2.11 -14.15 -5.07
CA GLY A 504 -2.33 -15.40 -4.33
C GLY A 504 -1.16 -16.38 -4.50
N THR A 505 -1.39 -17.51 -5.19
CA THR A 505 -0.37 -18.54 -5.43
C THR A 505 0.24 -18.49 -6.82
N ARG A 506 -0.36 -17.76 -7.76
CA ARG A 506 0.03 -17.75 -9.18
C ARG A 506 0.89 -16.55 -9.53
N ALA A 507 1.89 -16.76 -10.37
CA ALA A 507 2.75 -15.70 -10.91
C ALA A 507 2.66 -15.66 -12.43
N PHE A 508 2.47 -14.46 -12.97
CA PHE A 508 2.33 -14.22 -14.40
C PHE A 508 2.91 -12.85 -14.79
N PRO A 509 3.33 -12.67 -16.06
CA PRO A 509 3.80 -11.38 -16.53
C PRO A 509 2.65 -10.37 -16.61
N ILE A 510 2.95 -9.12 -16.25
CA ILE A 510 2.05 -7.98 -16.43
C ILE A 510 2.81 -6.82 -17.07
N ARG A 511 2.07 -5.93 -17.70
CA ARG A 511 2.55 -4.62 -18.11
C ARG A 511 1.68 -3.54 -17.47
N VAL A 512 2.29 -2.56 -16.85
CA VAL A 512 1.59 -1.36 -16.37
C VAL A 512 1.28 -0.50 -17.59
N THR A 513 0.02 -0.52 -18.02
CA THR A 513 -0.45 0.11 -19.27
C THR A 513 -1.20 1.41 -19.05
N THR A 514 -1.65 1.66 -17.83
CA THR A 514 -2.36 2.88 -17.45
C THR A 514 -1.59 3.54 -16.32
N THR A 515 -1.30 4.82 -16.46
CA THR A 515 -0.55 5.63 -15.51
C THR A 515 -1.27 6.94 -15.26
N LEU A 516 -0.80 7.76 -14.33
CA LEU A 516 -1.39 9.09 -14.11
C LEU A 516 -1.16 10.05 -15.29
N ASP A 517 -0.15 9.79 -16.12
CA ASP A 517 0.12 10.58 -17.33
C ASP A 517 -0.99 10.45 -18.39
N ASP A 518 -1.81 9.40 -18.29
CA ASP A 518 -2.97 9.21 -19.17
C ASP A 518 -4.16 10.13 -18.81
N PHE A 519 -4.07 10.86 -17.68
CA PHE A 519 -5.10 11.75 -17.19
C PHE A 519 -4.61 13.19 -17.15
N GLU A 520 -5.48 14.10 -17.60
CA GLU A 520 -5.20 15.54 -17.59
C GLU A 520 -5.28 16.08 -16.16
N GLY A 521 -4.14 16.42 -15.55
CA GLY A 521 -4.05 16.95 -14.20
C GLY A 521 -4.45 18.44 -14.15
N ASP A 522 -5.12 18.85 -13.08
CA ASP A 522 -5.51 20.24 -12.81
C ASP A 522 -4.50 20.91 -11.85
N THR A 523 -3.60 21.72 -12.39
CA THR A 523 -2.60 22.44 -11.58
C THR A 523 -3.23 23.38 -10.56
N SER A 524 -4.45 23.91 -10.82
CA SER A 524 -5.16 24.76 -9.85
C SER A 524 -5.59 23.98 -8.60
N VAL A 525 -5.86 22.70 -8.72
CA VAL A 525 -6.12 21.77 -7.60
C VAL A 525 -4.89 21.62 -6.74
N LYS A 526 -3.74 21.37 -7.34
CA LYS A 526 -2.43 21.30 -6.65
C LYS A 526 -2.17 22.58 -5.85
N ASP A 527 -2.26 23.74 -6.51
CA ASP A 527 -1.97 25.04 -5.90
C ASP A 527 -2.90 25.32 -4.73
N ARG A 528 -4.19 24.96 -4.85
CA ARG A 528 -5.17 25.09 -3.77
C ARG A 528 -4.81 24.19 -2.58
N ILE A 529 -4.48 22.93 -2.80
CA ILE A 529 -4.11 22.00 -1.72
C ILE A 529 -2.86 22.49 -0.98
N ILE A 530 -1.84 22.95 -1.70
CA ILE A 530 -0.63 23.52 -1.10
C ILE A 530 -0.98 24.79 -0.29
N ALA A 531 -1.79 25.68 -0.84
CA ALA A 531 -2.25 26.89 -0.15
C ALA A 531 -3.04 26.56 1.13
N ASP A 532 -3.90 25.55 1.08
CA ASP A 532 -4.68 25.10 2.23
C ASP A 532 -3.79 24.48 3.32
N SER A 533 -2.75 23.73 2.96
CA SER A 533 -1.78 23.18 3.93
C SER A 533 -1.00 24.27 4.68
N ARG A 534 -0.86 25.46 4.08
CA ARG A 534 -0.23 26.63 4.68
C ARG A 534 -1.17 27.44 5.56
N ARG A 535 -2.50 27.30 5.40
CA ARG A 535 -3.54 28.05 6.11
C ARG A 535 -4.12 27.30 7.30
N LYS A 536 -4.19 25.96 7.28
CA LYS A 536 -4.85 25.18 8.33
C LYS A 536 -4.19 25.41 9.67
N LYS A 537 -4.93 26.09 10.54
CA LYS A 537 -4.74 25.96 11.99
C LYS A 537 -5.19 24.54 12.36
N PRO A 538 -4.54 23.88 13.33
CA PRO A 538 -5.07 22.64 13.87
C PRO A 538 -6.50 22.89 14.39
N GLU A 539 -7.47 22.10 13.95
CA GLU A 539 -8.83 22.13 14.50
C GLU A 539 -8.73 21.65 15.95
N ALA A 540 -9.06 22.54 16.88
CA ALA A 540 -9.20 22.17 18.29
C ALA A 540 -10.35 21.17 18.39
N SER A 541 -10.10 19.99 18.92
CA SER A 541 -11.11 18.99 19.26
C SER A 541 -12.21 19.63 20.12
N THR A 542 -13.40 19.81 19.56
CA THR A 542 -14.57 20.34 20.27
C THR A 542 -15.18 19.23 21.12
N THR A 543 -14.58 18.94 22.27
CA THR A 543 -15.24 18.30 23.40
C THR A 543 -14.65 18.86 24.69
N ALA A 544 -14.94 20.13 24.97
CA ALA A 544 -14.86 20.67 26.31
C ALA A 544 -16.22 21.28 26.60
N THR A 545 -16.92 20.67 27.56
CA THR A 545 -18.09 21.23 28.22
C THR A 545 -17.81 22.66 28.68
N ASP A 546 -18.75 23.50 28.29
CA ASP A 546 -18.97 24.87 28.69
C ASP A 546 -18.69 25.10 30.20
N HIS A 547 -17.73 25.97 30.51
CA HIS A 547 -17.74 26.91 31.61
C HIS A 547 -16.42 27.71 31.65
N THR A 548 -16.59 29.01 31.51
CA THR A 548 -15.81 30.18 31.93
C THR A 548 -15.22 31.06 30.82
N GLU A 549 -15.44 32.32 31.04
CA GLU A 549 -15.28 33.53 30.24
C GLU A 549 -13.85 33.78 29.69
N PRO A 550 -13.73 34.61 28.64
CA PRO A 550 -12.48 34.80 27.92
C PRO A 550 -11.54 35.75 28.68
N SER A 551 -10.33 35.32 28.94
CA SER A 551 -9.25 36.19 29.37
C SER A 551 -8.17 36.29 28.30
N GLN A 552 -8.07 37.50 27.75
CA GLN A 552 -6.93 38.19 27.14
C GLN A 552 -6.09 37.48 26.08
N GLU A 553 -6.05 38.10 24.91
CA GLU A 553 -5.13 37.89 23.80
C GLU A 553 -3.67 37.78 24.28
N ALA A 554 -3.07 36.59 24.09
CA ALA A 554 -1.64 36.42 24.24
C ALA A 554 -0.91 37.08 23.06
N SER A 555 -0.11 38.07 23.35
CA SER A 555 0.74 38.76 22.39
C SER A 555 1.82 37.82 21.82
N ALA A 556 2.32 38.15 20.63
CA ALA A 556 3.30 37.37 19.87
C ALA A 556 4.70 37.21 20.54
N GLU A 557 4.84 37.59 21.80
CA GLU A 557 6.12 37.59 22.55
C GLU A 557 6.34 36.33 23.45
N ASP A 558 5.38 35.41 23.57
CA ASP A 558 5.51 34.22 24.42
C ASP A 558 5.98 32.95 23.67
N ILE A 559 6.86 33.08 22.67
CA ILE A 559 7.66 31.94 22.21
C ILE A 559 8.74 31.71 23.26
N PRO A 560 8.76 30.59 24.01
CA PRO A 560 9.79 30.32 25.00
C PRO A 560 11.17 30.41 24.35
N ALA A 561 12.12 31.07 25.03
CA ALA A 561 13.51 31.17 24.60
C ALA A 561 14.02 29.82 24.11
N ASP A 562 14.73 29.80 22.99
CA ASP A 562 15.29 28.58 22.37
C ASP A 562 16.15 27.84 23.41
N PRO A 563 15.76 26.60 23.82
CA PRO A 563 16.54 25.86 24.82
C PRO A 563 17.93 25.45 24.33
N PHE A 564 18.28 25.77 23.08
CA PHE A 564 19.57 25.52 22.45
C PHE A 564 20.32 26.80 22.08
N ALA A 565 19.82 27.97 22.44
CA ALA A 565 20.44 29.27 22.12
C ALA A 565 21.89 29.39 22.64
N ASP A 566 22.21 28.69 23.74
CA ASP A 566 23.52 28.72 24.38
C ASP A 566 24.50 27.65 23.85
N LEU A 567 24.13 26.85 22.83
CA LEU A 567 24.97 25.78 22.29
C LEU A 567 25.71 26.19 20.99
N ASP A 568 25.76 27.45 20.64
CA ASP A 568 26.36 27.94 19.38
C ASP A 568 27.89 28.03 19.40
N ASP A 569 28.58 27.79 20.52
CA ASP A 569 30.04 27.77 20.59
C ASP A 569 30.57 26.32 20.52
N PRO A 570 31.33 25.96 19.44
CA PRO A 570 31.93 24.64 19.29
C PRO A 570 32.99 24.31 20.34
N GLN A 571 33.46 25.28 21.14
CA GLN A 571 34.52 25.10 22.14
C GLN A 571 33.96 24.63 23.51
N ASP A 572 32.68 24.76 23.78
CA ASP A 572 32.07 24.32 25.04
C ASP A 572 31.60 22.83 25.06
N LEU A 573 31.93 22.07 24.03
CA LEU A 573 31.55 20.68 23.84
C LEU A 573 32.64 19.63 24.14
N TYR A 574 33.79 20.04 24.77
CA TYR A 574 34.85 19.09 25.17
C TYR A 574 34.99 18.93 26.67
#